data_9acb4e45d2bc9ac45b09db9f7c92d230
#
_entry.id   9acb4e45d2bc9ac45b09db9f7c92d230
#
_cell.length_a   1.000
_cell.length_b   1.000
_cell.length_c   1.000
_cell.angle_alpha   90.00
_cell.angle_beta   90.00
_cell.angle_gamma   90.00
#
_symmetry.space_group_name_H-M   'P 1'
#
loop_
_entity.id
_entity.type
_entity.pdbx_description
1 polymer ?
#
loop_
_entity_poly.entity_id
_entity_poly.type
_entity_poly.pdbx_seq_one_letter_code
_entity_poly.pdbx_strand_id
1 'polypeptide(L)'
;MELPIWKSRTLYTKGDIVKHGEKVFECQQNHVSIEDFDKGRFNRIKADKVTDEPRDLELTNGKKFALITSMDKRYYTESGKAMLQSWKRHASGLGTMYCYNEQLFDPKVKGVKTAGWMLGEEFIKFQRRHTNHKIKGFAKKAFPIIDATQKFNDHDRLLWVDADAVFTENFPRLLTELIAPDDVLSTHFSVWHEKNGKEYHSCETGFFILNMKHPGFEEFIDLYKDIYYNDKAEEYELRRF
;
A
#
# COMPACT_ATOMS: atom_id res chain seq x y z
N MET A 1 10.99 -9.16 -18.78
CA MET A 1 10.59 -9.29 -17.35
C MET A 1 10.88 -10.71 -16.91
N GLU A 2 11.56 -10.92 -15.77
CA GLU A 2 11.66 -12.24 -15.16
C GLU A 2 10.32 -12.56 -14.48
N LEU A 3 9.66 -13.61 -14.93
CA LEU A 3 8.44 -14.10 -14.32
C LEU A 3 8.76 -14.79 -12.98
N PRO A 4 7.89 -14.64 -11.96
CA PRO A 4 8.08 -15.34 -10.70
C PRO A 4 8.08 -16.86 -10.93
N ILE A 5 9.04 -17.54 -10.27
CA ILE A 5 9.09 -19.00 -10.31
C ILE A 5 8.06 -19.54 -9.32
N TRP A 6 7.30 -20.54 -9.72
CA TRP A 6 6.36 -21.23 -8.85
C TRP A 6 7.06 -21.78 -7.60
N LYS A 7 6.41 -21.65 -6.45
CA LYS A 7 6.89 -22.17 -5.16
C LYS A 7 5.77 -22.95 -4.47
N SER A 8 6.15 -24.00 -3.74
CA SER A 8 5.23 -24.70 -2.85
C SER A 8 4.87 -23.83 -1.62
N ARG A 9 3.77 -24.15 -0.96
CA ARG A 9 3.24 -23.46 0.23
C ARG A 9 3.06 -21.95 0.06
N THR A 10 2.75 -21.54 -1.16
CA THR A 10 2.54 -20.14 -1.52
C THR A 10 1.07 -19.95 -1.89
N LEU A 11 0.46 -18.85 -1.44
CA LEU A 11 -0.87 -18.46 -1.88
C LEU A 11 -0.77 -17.92 -3.30
N TYR A 12 -1.50 -18.55 -4.20
CA TYR A 12 -1.72 -18.07 -5.57
C TYR A 12 -3.15 -17.62 -5.73
N THR A 13 -3.33 -16.52 -6.44
CA THR A 13 -4.65 -15.99 -6.78
C THR A 13 -4.93 -16.21 -8.26
N LYS A 14 -6.20 -16.27 -8.63
CA LYS A 14 -6.61 -16.39 -10.02
C LYS A 14 -6.01 -15.24 -10.85
N GLY A 15 -5.39 -15.55 -11.97
CA GLY A 15 -4.68 -14.60 -12.82
C GLY A 15 -3.19 -14.45 -12.52
N ASP A 16 -2.67 -15.01 -11.41
CA ASP A 16 -1.23 -15.02 -11.17
C ASP A 16 -0.49 -15.79 -12.23
N ILE A 17 0.58 -15.18 -12.74
CA ILE A 17 1.42 -15.76 -13.78
C ILE A 17 2.72 -16.23 -13.18
N VAL A 18 3.02 -17.50 -13.31
CA VAL A 18 4.21 -18.13 -12.75
C VAL A 18 4.96 -18.95 -13.79
N LYS A 19 6.26 -19.08 -13.60
CA LYS A 19 7.11 -19.98 -14.36
C LYS A 19 7.31 -21.27 -13.57
N HIS A 20 7.03 -22.42 -14.21
CA HIS A 20 7.36 -23.74 -13.66
C HIS A 20 8.14 -24.54 -14.71
N GLY A 21 9.42 -24.77 -14.46
CA GLY A 21 10.38 -25.20 -15.48
C GLY A 21 10.50 -24.13 -16.60
N GLU A 22 10.43 -24.55 -17.86
CA GLU A 22 10.48 -23.63 -19.02
C GLU A 22 9.10 -23.10 -19.45
N LYS A 23 8.05 -23.47 -18.74
CA LYS A 23 6.68 -23.16 -19.15
C LYS A 23 6.09 -22.07 -18.27
N VAL A 24 5.20 -21.26 -18.85
CA VAL A 24 4.47 -20.20 -18.17
C VAL A 24 3.03 -20.65 -17.98
N PHE A 25 2.50 -20.36 -16.79
CA PHE A 25 1.17 -20.77 -16.37
C PHE A 25 0.43 -19.60 -15.72
N GLU A 26 -0.88 -19.55 -15.93
CA GLU A 26 -1.81 -18.64 -15.26
C GLU A 26 -2.65 -19.42 -14.25
N CYS A 27 -2.71 -18.94 -13.02
CA CYS A 27 -3.54 -19.49 -11.96
C CYS A 27 -5.02 -19.29 -12.28
N GLN A 28 -5.83 -20.35 -12.21
CA GLN A 28 -7.24 -20.31 -12.57
C GLN A 28 -8.17 -20.11 -11.38
N GLN A 29 -7.69 -20.32 -10.18
CA GLN A 29 -8.46 -20.17 -8.94
C GLN A 29 -7.54 -19.92 -7.74
N ASN A 30 -8.03 -19.17 -6.75
CA ASN A 30 -7.28 -18.93 -5.54
C ASN A 30 -6.99 -20.23 -4.78
N HIS A 31 -5.75 -20.47 -4.42
CA HIS A 31 -5.35 -21.63 -3.63
C HIS A 31 -4.00 -21.43 -2.97
N VAL A 32 -3.76 -22.19 -1.92
CA VAL A 32 -2.41 -22.36 -1.37
C VAL A 32 -1.77 -23.58 -2.07
N SER A 33 -0.62 -23.38 -2.71
CA SER A 33 0.09 -24.49 -3.35
C SER A 33 0.58 -25.50 -2.31
N ILE A 34 0.39 -26.77 -2.62
CA ILE A 34 0.95 -27.88 -1.86
C ILE A 34 2.37 -28.24 -2.38
N GLU A 35 2.90 -29.40 -2.02
CA GLU A 35 4.30 -29.74 -2.35
C GLU A 35 4.58 -29.87 -3.86
N ASP A 36 3.57 -30.29 -4.64
CA ASP A 36 3.70 -30.47 -6.09
C ASP A 36 2.94 -29.40 -6.88
N PHE A 37 3.43 -29.12 -8.08
CA PHE A 37 2.76 -28.20 -9.02
C PHE A 37 1.47 -28.81 -9.54
N ASP A 38 0.34 -28.29 -9.10
CA ASP A 38 -0.99 -28.76 -9.50
C ASP A 38 -1.42 -28.17 -10.85
N LYS A 39 -1.23 -28.92 -11.91
CA LYS A 39 -1.63 -28.53 -13.27
C LYS A 39 -3.14 -28.30 -13.43
N GLY A 40 -3.96 -28.85 -12.57
CA GLY A 40 -5.41 -28.65 -12.62
C GLY A 40 -5.85 -27.25 -12.20
N ARG A 41 -4.98 -26.52 -11.48
CA ARG A 41 -5.23 -25.16 -10.99
C ARG A 41 -4.55 -24.08 -11.81
N PHE A 42 -3.76 -24.48 -12.82
CA PHE A 42 -3.01 -23.58 -13.68
C PHE A 42 -3.21 -23.93 -15.14
N ASN A 43 -3.51 -22.91 -15.95
CA ASN A 43 -3.52 -23.06 -17.41
C ASN A 43 -2.17 -22.64 -17.98
N ARG A 44 -1.63 -23.47 -18.87
CA ARG A 44 -0.45 -23.08 -19.62
C ARG A 44 -0.80 -21.96 -20.60
N ILE A 45 -0.03 -20.88 -20.55
CA ILE A 45 -0.13 -19.75 -21.48
C ILE A 45 1.16 -19.61 -22.30
N LYS A 46 1.06 -18.98 -23.46
CA LYS A 46 2.23 -18.59 -24.22
C LYS A 46 2.86 -17.36 -23.61
N ALA A 47 4.19 -17.29 -23.56
CA ALA A 47 4.93 -16.18 -22.95
C ALA A 47 4.64 -14.83 -23.62
N ASP A 48 4.28 -14.82 -24.90
CA ASP A 48 3.88 -13.63 -25.67
C ASP A 48 2.52 -13.06 -25.28
N LYS A 49 1.69 -13.84 -24.57
CA LYS A 49 0.41 -13.38 -24.02
C LYS A 49 0.50 -12.69 -22.64
N VAL A 50 1.70 -12.65 -22.05
CA VAL A 50 1.94 -11.91 -20.82
C VAL A 50 2.07 -10.43 -21.17
N THR A 51 0.97 -9.72 -21.20
CA THR A 51 0.97 -8.28 -21.44
C THR A 51 1.24 -7.52 -20.15
N ASP A 52 2.12 -6.52 -20.24
CA ASP A 52 2.40 -5.56 -19.16
C ASP A 52 1.39 -4.40 -19.15
N GLU A 53 0.33 -4.50 -19.92
CA GLU A 53 -0.65 -3.42 -20.00
C GLU A 53 -1.46 -3.35 -18.71
N PRO A 54 -1.63 -2.13 -18.16
CA PRO A 54 -2.54 -1.91 -17.04
C PRO A 54 -3.94 -2.37 -17.46
N ARG A 55 -4.61 -3.16 -16.63
CA ARG A 55 -6.03 -3.43 -16.83
C ARG A 55 -6.76 -2.13 -16.61
N ASP A 56 -7.47 -1.61 -17.63
CA ASP A 56 -8.39 -0.49 -17.47
C ASP A 56 -9.52 -0.91 -16.53
N LEU A 57 -9.44 -0.43 -15.31
CA LEU A 57 -10.43 -0.71 -14.30
C LEU A 57 -11.24 0.58 -14.10
N GLU A 58 -12.52 0.56 -14.44
CA GLU A 58 -13.50 1.59 -14.01
C GLU A 58 -13.70 1.52 -12.49
N LEU A 59 -12.59 1.66 -11.72
CA LEU A 59 -12.57 1.32 -10.31
C LEU A 59 -12.93 2.46 -9.38
N THR A 60 -12.98 3.67 -9.89
CA THR A 60 -12.94 4.84 -9.01
C THR A 60 -14.27 5.56 -8.88
N ASN A 61 -15.34 5.09 -9.55
CA ASN A 61 -16.62 5.84 -9.63
C ASN A 61 -16.39 7.33 -9.94
N GLY A 62 -15.43 7.62 -10.83
CA GLY A 62 -15.05 8.99 -11.17
C GLY A 62 -14.22 9.74 -10.13
N LYS A 63 -13.89 9.12 -8.98
CA LYS A 63 -13.03 9.72 -7.95
C LYS A 63 -11.56 9.69 -8.36
N LYS A 64 -10.85 10.76 -8.10
CA LYS A 64 -9.42 10.90 -8.37
C LYS A 64 -8.61 10.48 -7.15
N PHE A 65 -7.75 9.48 -7.31
CA PHE A 65 -6.94 8.93 -6.22
C PHE A 65 -5.48 9.40 -6.29
N ALA A 66 -4.92 9.78 -5.13
CA ALA A 66 -3.49 9.84 -4.90
C ALA A 66 -3.06 8.58 -4.13
N LEU A 67 -2.27 7.71 -4.76
CA LEU A 67 -1.75 6.51 -4.13
C LEU A 67 -0.35 6.80 -3.61
N ILE A 68 -0.13 6.56 -2.32
CA ILE A 68 1.16 6.85 -1.68
C ILE A 68 1.66 5.67 -0.85
N THR A 69 2.97 5.55 -0.80
CA THR A 69 3.70 4.64 0.07
C THR A 69 5.01 5.29 0.50
N SER A 70 5.66 4.78 1.54
CA SER A 70 7.04 5.16 1.87
C SER A 70 7.90 3.93 2.13
N MET A 71 9.19 4.01 1.74
CA MET A 71 10.14 2.95 1.99
C MET A 71 11.59 3.46 1.91
N ASP A 72 12.47 2.84 2.66
CA ASP A 72 13.91 2.95 2.45
C ASP A 72 14.39 1.90 1.43
N LYS A 73 15.67 1.96 1.07
CA LYS A 73 16.28 1.02 0.12
C LYS A 73 16.23 -0.44 0.61
N ARG A 74 16.32 -0.66 1.93
CA ARG A 74 16.25 -1.99 2.52
C ARG A 74 14.84 -2.55 2.37
N TYR A 75 13.82 -1.81 2.79
CA TYR A 75 12.41 -2.19 2.63
C TYR A 75 12.05 -2.40 1.15
N TYR A 76 12.57 -1.57 0.26
CA TYR A 76 12.38 -1.78 -1.17
C TYR A 76 12.88 -3.15 -1.63
N THR A 77 14.06 -3.57 -1.16
CA THR A 77 14.66 -4.85 -1.54
C THR A 77 13.93 -6.04 -0.91
N GLU A 78 13.51 -5.91 0.35
CA GLU A 78 12.87 -6.99 1.12
C GLU A 78 11.40 -7.23 0.68
N SER A 79 10.62 -6.19 0.46
CA SER A 79 9.17 -6.27 0.20
C SER A 79 8.65 -5.26 -0.82
N GLY A 80 9.10 -4.01 -0.76
CA GLY A 80 8.54 -2.90 -1.51
C GLY A 80 8.58 -3.09 -3.02
N LYS A 81 9.59 -3.77 -3.57
CA LYS A 81 9.62 -4.12 -5.00
C LYS A 81 8.47 -5.04 -5.37
N ALA A 82 8.17 -6.04 -4.55
CA ALA A 82 7.05 -6.96 -4.76
C ALA A 82 5.71 -6.21 -4.65
N MET A 83 5.57 -5.33 -3.65
CA MET A 83 4.40 -4.48 -3.49
C MET A 83 4.17 -3.61 -4.73
N LEU A 84 5.15 -2.87 -5.21
CA LEU A 84 5.03 -2.01 -6.38
C LEU A 84 4.75 -2.79 -7.68
N GLN A 85 5.28 -4.00 -7.81
CA GLN A 85 4.97 -4.88 -8.93
C GLN A 85 3.54 -5.41 -8.86
N SER A 86 3.05 -5.77 -7.68
CA SER A 86 1.66 -6.19 -7.48
C SER A 86 0.68 -5.04 -7.74
N TRP A 87 1.00 -3.82 -7.28
CA TRP A 87 0.24 -2.62 -7.63
C TRP A 87 0.17 -2.42 -9.15
N LYS A 88 1.29 -2.48 -9.83
CA LYS A 88 1.32 -2.33 -11.29
C LYS A 88 0.41 -3.32 -11.99
N ARG A 89 0.35 -4.55 -11.49
CA ARG A 89 -0.45 -5.63 -12.07
C ARG A 89 -1.94 -5.51 -11.78
N HIS A 90 -2.29 -5.13 -10.55
CA HIS A 90 -3.66 -5.27 -10.06
C HIS A 90 -4.36 -3.94 -9.76
N ALA A 91 -3.64 -2.83 -9.65
CA ALA A 91 -4.17 -1.55 -9.19
C ALA A 91 -3.67 -0.32 -9.95
N SER A 92 -2.87 -0.48 -11.02
CA SER A 92 -2.32 0.67 -11.77
C SER A 92 -3.37 1.53 -12.48
N GLY A 93 -4.56 0.97 -12.75
CA GLY A 93 -5.70 1.73 -13.29
C GLY A 93 -6.26 2.79 -12.32
N LEU A 94 -5.91 2.72 -11.02
CA LEU A 94 -6.30 3.75 -10.05
C LEU A 94 -5.54 5.07 -10.20
N GLY A 95 -4.39 5.06 -10.88
CA GLY A 95 -3.56 6.24 -11.05
C GLY A 95 -2.07 5.99 -10.75
N THR A 96 -1.34 7.07 -10.57
CA THR A 96 0.10 7.02 -10.27
C THR A 96 0.36 6.66 -8.81
N MET A 97 1.25 5.69 -8.57
CA MET A 97 1.80 5.43 -7.23
C MET A 97 2.96 6.39 -6.95
N TYR A 98 2.88 7.11 -5.85
CA TYR A 98 3.94 7.99 -5.37
C TYR A 98 4.70 7.32 -4.23
N CYS A 99 5.97 6.99 -4.49
CA CYS A 99 6.86 6.38 -3.53
C CYS A 99 7.71 7.47 -2.84
N TYR A 100 7.46 7.68 -1.58
CA TYR A 100 8.29 8.52 -0.73
C TYR A 100 9.47 7.69 -0.22
N ASN A 101 10.68 8.08 -0.54
CA ASN A 101 11.85 7.29 -0.17
C ASN A 101 12.87 8.08 0.67
N GLU A 102 13.55 7.36 1.56
CA GLU A 102 14.49 7.94 2.50
C GLU A 102 15.90 8.20 1.89
N GLN A 103 16.21 7.63 0.75
CA GLN A 103 17.57 7.55 0.21
C GLN A 103 17.66 7.91 -1.27
N LEU A 104 16.68 8.63 -1.82
CA LEU A 104 16.68 9.06 -3.23
C LEU A 104 17.01 7.91 -4.21
N PHE A 105 16.46 6.74 -4.01
CA PHE A 105 16.56 5.66 -5.00
C PHE A 105 15.38 5.69 -5.96
N ASP A 106 15.59 5.26 -7.19
CA ASP A 106 14.54 5.08 -8.17
C ASP A 106 14.03 3.64 -8.11
N PRO A 107 12.74 3.41 -7.79
CA PRO A 107 12.15 2.07 -7.78
C PRO A 107 12.16 1.37 -9.14
N LYS A 108 12.37 2.09 -10.26
CA LYS A 108 12.38 1.58 -11.63
C LYS A 108 11.16 0.73 -12.01
N VAL A 109 9.99 1.06 -11.45
CA VAL A 109 8.71 0.44 -11.77
C VAL A 109 7.88 1.44 -12.57
N LYS A 110 7.47 1.06 -13.79
CA LYS A 110 6.67 1.93 -14.67
C LYS A 110 5.39 2.37 -13.94
N GLY A 111 5.10 3.66 -13.95
CA GLY A 111 3.93 4.26 -13.28
C GLY A 111 4.18 4.67 -11.82
N VAL A 112 5.33 4.32 -11.24
CA VAL A 112 5.75 4.80 -9.93
C VAL A 112 6.55 6.08 -10.09
N LYS A 113 6.24 7.10 -9.28
CA LYS A 113 7.01 8.34 -9.18
C LYS A 113 7.63 8.47 -7.80
N THR A 114 8.88 8.89 -7.75
CA THR A 114 9.56 9.21 -6.50
C THR A 114 9.14 10.60 -6.03
N ALA A 115 8.72 10.72 -4.77
CA ALA A 115 8.30 11.98 -4.20
C ALA A 115 9.39 12.76 -3.44
N GLY A 116 10.43 12.09 -2.98
CA GLY A 116 11.68 12.72 -2.47
C GLY A 116 11.58 13.53 -1.16
N TRP A 117 10.47 13.48 -0.42
CA TRP A 117 10.17 14.33 0.75
C TRP A 117 11.03 14.03 1.99
N MET A 118 11.62 12.83 2.11
CA MET A 118 12.34 12.38 3.31
C MET A 118 13.58 13.25 3.66
N LEU A 119 13.93 14.17 2.79
CA LEU A 119 14.96 15.18 3.06
C LEU A 119 14.37 16.47 3.62
N GLY A 120 13.07 16.53 3.87
CA GLY A 120 12.41 17.69 4.45
C GLY A 120 12.92 18.00 5.85
N GLU A 121 13.15 19.28 6.13
CA GLU A 121 13.76 19.75 7.36
C GLU A 121 12.98 19.30 8.60
N GLU A 122 11.66 19.37 8.58
CA GLU A 122 10.81 18.99 9.71
C GLU A 122 10.91 17.49 10.03
N PHE A 123 10.93 16.62 9.01
CA PHE A 123 11.15 15.20 9.23
C PHE A 123 12.52 14.92 9.86
N ILE A 124 13.57 15.58 9.36
CA ILE A 124 14.93 15.41 9.89
C ILE A 124 15.00 15.88 11.34
N LYS A 125 14.39 17.02 11.66
CA LYS A 125 14.29 17.54 13.04
C LYS A 125 13.58 16.55 13.95
N PHE A 126 12.44 16.01 13.49
CA PHE A 126 11.67 15.00 14.22
C PHE A 126 12.51 13.74 14.49
N GLN A 127 13.15 13.17 13.45
CA GLN A 127 13.98 11.98 13.60
C GLN A 127 15.16 12.16 14.57
N ARG A 128 15.71 13.37 14.67
CA ARG A 128 16.82 13.68 15.59
C ARG A 128 16.36 13.83 17.03
N ARG A 129 15.17 14.39 17.26
CA ARG A 129 14.62 14.62 18.60
C ARG A 129 14.18 13.34 19.31
N HIS A 130 13.57 12.42 18.57
CA HIS A 130 13.05 11.19 19.15
C HIS A 130 14.09 10.07 19.20
N THR A 131 14.12 9.33 20.31
CA THR A 131 14.93 8.10 20.47
C THR A 131 14.08 6.84 20.28
N ASN A 132 12.77 6.94 20.48
CA ASN A 132 11.84 5.83 20.34
C ASN A 132 11.71 5.39 18.87
N HIS A 133 12.12 4.14 18.59
CA HIS A 133 12.11 3.59 17.23
C HIS A 133 10.71 3.43 16.65
N LYS A 134 9.69 3.17 17.47
CA LYS A 134 8.30 3.08 17.00
C LYS A 134 7.78 4.44 16.52
N ILE A 135 7.99 5.49 17.33
CA ILE A 135 7.61 6.86 16.96
C ILE A 135 8.31 7.30 15.66
N LYS A 136 9.61 7.01 15.54
CA LYS A 136 10.35 7.25 14.28
C LYS A 136 9.77 6.46 13.10
N GLY A 137 9.34 5.22 13.33
CA GLY A 137 8.70 4.39 12.33
C GLY A 137 7.37 4.99 11.86
N PHE A 138 6.51 5.40 12.79
CA PHE A 138 5.24 6.04 12.45
C PHE A 138 5.40 7.37 11.72
N ALA A 139 6.43 8.15 12.04
CA ALA A 139 6.75 9.38 11.32
C ALA A 139 7.00 9.15 9.83
N LYS A 140 7.57 8.00 9.45
CA LYS A 140 7.77 7.61 8.04
C LYS A 140 6.46 7.40 7.27
N LYS A 141 5.35 7.28 7.96
CA LYS A 141 3.99 7.27 7.42
C LYS A 141 3.35 8.66 7.48
N ALA A 142 3.43 9.30 8.63
CA ALA A 142 2.74 10.55 8.91
C ALA A 142 3.22 11.70 8.00
N PHE A 143 4.52 11.90 7.88
CA PHE A 143 5.06 12.98 7.05
C PHE A 143 4.71 12.84 5.55
N PRO A 144 4.79 11.64 4.91
CA PRO A 144 4.28 11.45 3.55
C PRO A 144 2.81 11.80 3.39
N ILE A 145 1.97 11.41 4.36
CA ILE A 145 0.55 11.71 4.31
C ILE A 145 0.32 13.22 4.32
N ILE A 146 0.95 13.93 5.26
CA ILE A 146 0.84 15.39 5.36
C ILE A 146 1.33 16.07 4.07
N ASP A 147 2.48 15.66 3.53
CA ASP A 147 3.00 16.23 2.29
C ASP A 147 2.08 15.93 1.09
N ALA A 148 1.59 14.69 1.00
CA ALA A 148 0.71 14.26 -0.07
C ALA A 148 -0.62 15.01 -0.08
N THR A 149 -1.21 15.33 1.08
CA THR A 149 -2.46 16.11 1.15
C THR A 149 -2.29 17.51 0.59
N GLN A 150 -1.11 18.11 0.73
CA GLN A 150 -0.80 19.40 0.15
C GLN A 150 -0.54 19.33 -1.36
N LYS A 151 0.23 18.32 -1.78
CA LYS A 151 0.59 18.13 -3.20
C LYS A 151 -0.56 17.69 -4.09
N PHE A 152 -1.48 16.90 -3.55
CA PHE A 152 -2.59 16.29 -4.27
C PHE A 152 -3.95 16.84 -3.83
N ASN A 153 -4.01 18.12 -3.47
CA ASN A 153 -5.22 18.79 -3.00
C ASN A 153 -6.38 18.83 -4.03
N ASP A 154 -6.07 18.58 -5.30
CA ASP A 154 -7.04 18.41 -6.39
C ASP A 154 -7.60 17.00 -6.52
N HIS A 155 -7.13 16.04 -5.69
CA HIS A 155 -7.64 14.68 -5.64
C HIS A 155 -8.80 14.55 -4.64
N ASP A 156 -9.61 13.50 -4.82
CA ASP A 156 -10.75 13.22 -3.95
C ASP A 156 -10.35 12.29 -2.79
N ARG A 157 -9.43 11.38 -3.05
CA ARG A 157 -9.02 10.34 -2.12
C ARG A 157 -7.51 10.20 -2.05
N LEU A 158 -6.99 10.02 -0.85
CA LEU A 158 -5.61 9.60 -0.59
C LEU A 158 -5.63 8.14 -0.13
N LEU A 159 -4.91 7.28 -0.84
CA LEU A 159 -4.75 5.89 -0.49
C LEU A 159 -3.34 5.63 0.00
N TRP A 160 -3.21 5.24 1.26
CA TRP A 160 -1.96 4.81 1.87
C TRP A 160 -1.79 3.29 1.78
N VAL A 161 -0.59 2.84 1.44
CA VAL A 161 -0.23 1.42 1.43
C VAL A 161 1.16 1.24 2.01
N ASP A 162 1.29 0.37 3.02
CA ASP A 162 2.60 0.00 3.56
C ASP A 162 3.43 -0.80 2.53
N ALA A 163 4.74 -0.68 2.61
CA ALA A 163 5.67 -1.26 1.64
C ALA A 163 5.74 -2.80 1.64
N ASP A 164 5.16 -3.45 2.64
CA ASP A 164 5.06 -4.91 2.76
C ASP A 164 3.67 -5.46 2.40
N ALA A 165 2.75 -4.60 2.00
CA ALA A 165 1.45 -5.02 1.47
C ALA A 165 1.57 -5.64 0.07
N VAL A 166 0.57 -6.39 -0.36
CA VAL A 166 0.47 -6.97 -1.71
C VAL A 166 -0.91 -6.73 -2.27
N PHE A 167 -0.98 -6.11 -3.44
CA PHE A 167 -2.22 -5.99 -4.20
C PHE A 167 -2.55 -7.32 -4.88
N THR A 168 -3.78 -7.77 -4.73
CA THR A 168 -4.28 -9.00 -5.36
C THR A 168 -5.29 -8.68 -6.46
N GLU A 169 -5.67 -9.68 -7.25
CA GLU A 169 -6.70 -9.52 -8.28
C GLU A 169 -8.06 -9.09 -7.75
N ASN A 170 -8.35 -9.38 -6.46
CA ASN A 170 -9.58 -8.98 -5.80
C ASN A 170 -9.56 -7.53 -5.32
N PHE A 171 -8.39 -6.88 -5.34
CA PHE A 171 -8.25 -5.51 -4.85
C PHE A 171 -9.21 -4.52 -5.53
N PRO A 172 -9.44 -4.58 -6.84
CA PRO A 172 -10.42 -3.71 -7.50
C PRO A 172 -11.82 -3.82 -6.91
N ARG A 173 -12.29 -5.05 -6.67
CA ARG A 173 -13.61 -5.28 -6.06
C ARG A 173 -13.64 -4.76 -4.61
N LEU A 174 -12.62 -5.11 -3.83
CA LEU A 174 -12.49 -4.61 -2.45
C LEU A 174 -12.45 -3.09 -2.40
N LEU A 175 -11.77 -2.45 -3.34
CA LEU A 175 -11.74 -0.99 -3.39
C LEU A 175 -13.13 -0.41 -3.65
N THR A 176 -13.92 -1.00 -4.55
CA THR A 176 -15.30 -0.57 -4.80
C THR A 176 -16.17 -0.66 -3.54
N GLU A 177 -15.96 -1.71 -2.73
CA GLU A 177 -16.62 -1.88 -1.43
C GLU A 177 -16.06 -0.93 -0.35
N LEU A 178 -14.77 -0.58 -0.46
CA LEU A 178 -14.04 0.28 0.49
C LEU A 178 -14.03 1.76 0.09
N ILE A 179 -14.45 2.10 -1.14
CA ILE A 179 -14.66 3.51 -1.51
C ILE A 179 -15.74 4.02 -0.56
N ALA A 180 -15.28 4.67 0.49
CA ALA A 180 -16.13 5.22 1.51
C ALA A 180 -17.17 6.14 0.87
N PRO A 181 -18.43 6.07 1.33
CA PRO A 181 -19.41 7.12 1.07
C PRO A 181 -18.80 8.50 1.33
N ASP A 182 -19.30 9.54 0.68
CA ASP A 182 -18.72 10.89 0.79
C ASP A 182 -18.82 11.46 2.22
N ASP A 183 -19.63 10.87 3.09
CA ASP A 183 -19.79 11.20 4.51
C ASP A 183 -18.81 10.46 5.46
N VAL A 184 -17.91 9.63 4.93
CA VAL A 184 -16.89 8.93 5.72
C VAL A 184 -15.52 9.55 5.49
N LEU A 185 -14.87 9.98 6.58
CA LEU A 185 -13.53 10.60 6.54
C LEU A 185 -12.43 9.60 6.20
N SER A 186 -12.46 8.41 6.79
CA SER A 186 -11.43 7.38 6.59
C SER A 186 -12.02 5.99 6.56
N THR A 187 -11.52 5.18 5.62
CA THR A 187 -11.83 3.74 5.54
C THR A 187 -10.55 2.95 5.72
N HIS A 188 -10.59 1.95 6.58
CA HIS A 188 -9.46 1.06 6.89
C HIS A 188 -9.96 -0.36 7.17
N PHE A 189 -9.05 -1.33 7.13
CA PHE A 189 -9.36 -2.68 7.57
C PHE A 189 -9.40 -2.75 9.10
N SER A 190 -10.31 -3.55 9.64
CA SER A 190 -10.35 -3.89 11.05
C SER A 190 -9.67 -5.24 11.27
N VAL A 191 -8.77 -5.30 12.23
CA VAL A 191 -8.10 -6.54 12.62
C VAL A 191 -8.63 -6.99 13.98
N TRP A 192 -9.06 -8.24 14.02
CA TRP A 192 -9.49 -8.89 15.25
C TRP A 192 -8.31 -9.42 16.03
N HIS A 193 -8.29 -9.16 17.31
CA HIS A 193 -7.30 -9.69 18.24
C HIS A 193 -7.99 -10.37 19.41
N GLU A 194 -7.39 -11.44 19.88
CA GLU A 194 -7.75 -12.07 21.13
C GLU A 194 -6.55 -11.99 22.08
N LYS A 195 -6.78 -11.45 23.29
CA LYS A 195 -5.78 -11.46 24.36
C LYS A 195 -6.46 -11.69 25.70
N ASN A 196 -6.03 -12.72 26.40
CA ASN A 196 -6.58 -13.10 27.71
C ASN A 196 -8.10 -13.38 27.68
N GLY A 197 -8.59 -14.04 26.61
CA GLY A 197 -10.00 -14.35 26.43
C GLY A 197 -10.90 -13.14 26.15
N LYS A 198 -10.31 -11.99 25.82
CA LYS A 198 -11.05 -10.78 25.40
C LYS A 198 -10.75 -10.49 23.94
N GLU A 199 -11.81 -10.28 23.18
CA GLU A 199 -11.73 -9.82 21.79
C GLU A 199 -11.66 -8.29 21.75
N TYR A 200 -10.83 -7.76 20.89
CA TYR A 200 -10.78 -6.33 20.58
C TYR A 200 -10.39 -6.12 19.12
N HIS A 201 -10.82 -4.98 18.59
CA HIS A 201 -10.52 -4.55 17.25
C HIS A 201 -9.41 -3.51 17.26
N SER A 202 -8.54 -3.57 16.29
CA SER A 202 -7.64 -2.47 15.95
C SER A 202 -7.82 -2.06 14.49
N CYS A 203 -7.55 -0.80 14.19
CA CYS A 203 -7.47 -0.35 12.82
C CYS A 203 -6.16 -0.85 12.21
N GLU A 204 -6.25 -1.53 11.06
CA GLU A 204 -5.07 -1.85 10.28
C GLU A 204 -4.59 -0.58 9.57
N THR A 205 -3.40 -0.12 9.95
CA THR A 205 -2.82 1.12 9.41
C THR A 205 -1.91 0.88 8.20
N GLY A 206 -1.71 -0.37 7.79
CA GLY A 206 -0.94 -0.74 6.60
C GLY A 206 -1.65 -0.41 5.29
N PHE A 207 -2.96 -0.23 5.36
CA PHE A 207 -3.80 0.19 4.25
C PHE A 207 -4.97 1.02 4.75
N PHE A 208 -5.14 2.22 4.20
CA PHE A 208 -6.34 3.02 4.44
C PHE A 208 -6.58 4.05 3.33
N ILE A 209 -7.82 4.53 3.26
CA ILE A 209 -8.25 5.57 2.33
C ILE A 209 -8.74 6.75 3.15
N LEU A 210 -8.24 7.95 2.85
CA LEU A 210 -8.74 9.22 3.37
C LEU A 210 -9.60 9.92 2.31
N ASN A 211 -10.75 10.42 2.73
CA ASN A 211 -11.60 11.27 1.91
C ASN A 211 -11.16 12.73 2.05
N MET A 212 -10.42 13.23 1.06
CA MET A 212 -9.87 14.59 1.07
C MET A 212 -10.94 15.68 0.82
N LYS A 213 -12.18 15.29 0.49
CA LYS A 213 -13.33 16.19 0.32
C LYS A 213 -14.32 16.13 1.49
N HIS A 214 -14.02 15.32 2.52
CA HIS A 214 -14.85 15.26 3.72
C HIS A 214 -14.79 16.58 4.50
N PRO A 215 -15.90 17.10 5.04
CA PRO A 215 -15.90 18.37 5.79
C PRO A 215 -14.93 18.42 6.97
N GLY A 216 -14.69 17.28 7.66
CA GLY A 216 -13.73 17.16 8.76
C GLY A 216 -12.29 16.88 8.35
N PHE A 217 -11.97 16.88 7.05
CA PHE A 217 -10.64 16.51 6.57
C PHE A 217 -9.56 17.50 7.01
N GLU A 218 -9.82 18.79 6.91
CA GLU A 218 -8.85 19.83 7.31
C GLU A 218 -8.55 19.76 8.82
N GLU A 219 -9.57 19.60 9.66
CA GLU A 219 -9.39 19.42 11.10
C GLU A 219 -8.54 18.18 11.43
N PHE A 220 -8.79 17.06 10.73
CA PHE A 220 -8.00 15.84 10.88
C PHE A 220 -6.53 16.05 10.51
N ILE A 221 -6.25 16.69 9.38
CA ILE A 221 -4.87 16.94 8.94
C ILE A 221 -4.17 17.94 9.81
N ASP A 222 -4.85 18.96 10.33
CA ASP A 222 -4.26 19.91 11.26
C ASP A 222 -3.92 19.25 12.59
N LEU A 223 -4.77 18.38 13.11
CA LEU A 223 -4.43 17.55 14.28
C LEU A 223 -3.22 16.64 13.98
N TYR A 224 -3.16 16.04 12.80
CA TYR A 224 -2.07 15.17 12.42
C TYR A 224 -0.74 15.93 12.31
N LYS A 225 -0.75 17.15 11.76
CA LYS A 225 0.39 18.09 11.76
C LYS A 225 0.79 18.47 13.17
N ASP A 226 -0.18 18.82 14.03
CA ASP A 226 0.09 19.21 15.42
C ASP A 226 0.83 18.10 16.18
N ILE A 227 0.41 16.84 16.00
CA ILE A 227 1.07 15.69 16.62
C ILE A 227 2.54 15.56 16.19
N TYR A 228 2.82 15.69 14.89
CA TYR A 228 4.15 15.38 14.35
C TYR A 228 5.06 16.62 14.22
N TYR A 229 4.52 17.80 13.91
CA TYR A 229 5.32 19.02 13.75
C TYR A 229 5.57 19.71 15.09
N ASN A 230 4.60 19.66 16.00
CA ASN A 230 4.69 20.25 17.33
C ASN A 230 5.12 19.24 18.41
N ASP A 231 5.60 18.08 18.02
CA ASP A 231 6.30 17.11 18.87
C ASP A 231 5.44 16.46 19.97
N LYS A 232 4.14 16.31 19.70
CA LYS A 232 3.19 15.70 20.64
C LYS A 232 3.03 14.17 20.48
N ALA A 233 3.82 13.56 19.61
CA ALA A 233 3.67 12.12 19.28
C ALA A 233 3.82 11.23 20.53
N GLU A 234 4.73 11.53 21.44
CA GLU A 234 4.90 10.77 22.69
C GLU A 234 3.70 10.90 23.63
N GLU A 235 3.08 12.08 23.72
CA GLU A 235 1.89 12.29 24.55
C GLU A 235 0.71 11.42 24.08
N TYR A 236 0.54 11.24 22.76
CA TYR A 236 -0.52 10.43 22.20
C TYR A 236 -0.24 8.94 22.30
N GLU A 237 1.03 8.51 22.22
CA GLU A 237 1.38 7.09 22.36
C GLU A 237 1.24 6.62 23.83
N LEU A 238 1.62 7.43 24.79
CA LEU A 238 1.51 7.09 26.22
C LEU A 238 0.05 6.94 26.70
N ARG A 239 -0.94 7.48 25.97
CA ARG A 239 -2.37 7.33 26.29
C ARG A 239 -3.01 6.05 25.79
N ARG A 240 -2.29 5.21 25.04
CA ARG A 240 -2.82 3.97 24.41
C ARG A 240 -2.46 2.70 25.16
N PHE A 241 -1.78 2.79 26.30
CA PHE A 241 -1.38 1.59 27.08
C PHE A 241 -1.95 1.62 28.51
#